data_39606c9d8a54a8724f88fce3c861b040
#
_entry.id   39606c9d8a54a8724f88fce3c861b040
#
_cell.length_a   1.000
_cell.length_b   1.000
_cell.length_c   1.000
_cell.angle_alpha   90.00
_cell.angle_beta   90.00
_cell.angle_gamma   90.00
#
_symmetry.space_group_name_H-M   'P 1'
#
loop_
_entity.id
_entity.type
_entity.pdbx_description
1 polymer ?
#
loop_
_entity_poly.entity_id
_entity_poly.type
_entity_poly.pdbx_seq_one_letter_code
_entity_poly.pdbx_strand_id
1 'polypeptide(L)'
;MENTVWNTEESGISYEYRFDLDGHLILGWYEEGDETYYYYEKGLKCTGISNIEGETYYFDENGKMMRDVEITVDGVWYRFGTNGKLEWMITDLSDGWKLIGDDWYYVKDQSILKAQWLILENAIYYLDEDGKMLENGIILIPMVLQ
;
A
#
# COMPACT_ATOMS: atom_id res chain seq x y z
N MET A 1 -25.28 21.33 -7.01
CA MET A 1 -25.75 20.05 -7.60
C MET A 1 -24.68 19.01 -7.29
N GLU A 2 -25.13 17.86 -6.82
CA GLU A 2 -24.20 16.75 -6.55
C GLU A 2 -23.85 16.02 -7.85
N ASN A 3 -22.65 15.43 -7.89
CA ASN A 3 -22.25 14.55 -8.99
C ASN A 3 -23.21 13.36 -9.07
N THR A 4 -23.69 13.06 -10.26
CA THR A 4 -24.63 11.95 -10.45
C THR A 4 -23.85 10.64 -10.54
N VAL A 5 -24.25 9.67 -9.74
CA VAL A 5 -23.76 8.29 -9.82
C VAL A 5 -24.85 7.43 -10.45
N TRP A 6 -24.48 6.70 -11.47
CA TRP A 6 -25.36 5.75 -12.14
C TRP A 6 -24.78 4.34 -12.05
N ASN A 7 -25.55 3.42 -11.49
CA ASN A 7 -25.15 2.04 -11.31
C ASN A 7 -25.89 1.16 -12.32
N THR A 8 -25.18 0.29 -13.00
CA THR A 8 -25.74 -0.74 -13.86
C THR A 8 -25.23 -2.11 -13.43
N GLU A 9 -26.08 -3.11 -13.64
CA GLU A 9 -25.68 -4.50 -13.46
C GLU A 9 -25.69 -5.19 -14.81
N GLU A 10 -24.55 -5.73 -15.21
CA GLU A 10 -24.43 -6.59 -16.36
C GLU A 10 -23.72 -7.88 -15.94
N SER A 11 -24.37 -9.02 -16.17
CA SER A 11 -23.86 -10.34 -15.80
C SER A 11 -23.50 -10.52 -14.31
N GLY A 12 -24.25 -9.85 -13.40
CA GLY A 12 -24.03 -9.90 -11.95
C GLY A 12 -22.86 -9.03 -11.47
N ILE A 13 -22.30 -8.20 -12.34
CA ILE A 13 -21.27 -7.22 -11.98
C ILE A 13 -21.90 -5.84 -11.94
N SER A 14 -21.73 -5.14 -10.83
CA SER A 14 -22.22 -3.77 -10.65
C SER A 14 -21.16 -2.78 -11.13
N TYR A 15 -21.57 -1.86 -12.01
CA TYR A 15 -20.71 -0.79 -12.51
C TYR A 15 -21.22 0.55 -11.98
N GLU A 16 -20.30 1.36 -11.45
CA GLU A 16 -20.58 2.71 -11.00
C GLU A 16 -20.02 3.71 -12.01
N TYR A 17 -20.90 4.56 -12.55
CA TYR A 17 -20.51 5.67 -13.43
C TYR A 17 -20.75 6.98 -12.69
N ARG A 18 -19.78 7.87 -12.74
CA ARG A 18 -19.87 9.17 -12.10
C ARG A 18 -19.82 10.27 -13.14
N PHE A 19 -20.70 11.25 -13.01
CA PHE A 19 -20.82 12.37 -13.94
C PHE A 19 -20.57 13.69 -13.19
N ASP A 20 -19.92 14.62 -13.84
CA ASP A 20 -19.73 15.97 -13.33
C ASP A 20 -21.05 16.78 -13.40
N LEU A 21 -20.99 18.06 -12.97
CA LEU A 21 -22.15 18.93 -12.94
C LEU A 21 -22.67 19.30 -14.34
N ASP A 22 -21.83 19.15 -15.35
CA ASP A 22 -22.17 19.42 -16.76
C ASP A 22 -22.66 18.15 -17.49
N GLY A 23 -22.73 17.02 -16.76
CA GLY A 23 -23.19 15.73 -17.28
C GLY A 23 -22.12 14.94 -18.05
N HIS A 24 -20.85 15.30 -17.95
CA HIS A 24 -19.77 14.55 -18.58
C HIS A 24 -19.35 13.39 -17.67
N LEU A 25 -19.07 12.25 -18.29
CA LEU A 25 -18.52 11.08 -17.58
C LEU A 25 -17.15 11.41 -17.01
N ILE A 26 -16.96 11.18 -15.72
CA ILE A 26 -15.67 11.37 -15.04
C ILE A 26 -14.74 10.22 -15.43
N LEU A 27 -13.57 10.57 -15.98
CA LEU A 27 -12.49 9.67 -16.35
C LEU A 27 -11.19 10.13 -15.69
N GLY A 28 -10.28 9.18 -15.41
CA GLY A 28 -9.01 9.47 -14.78
C GLY A 28 -9.12 9.70 -13.27
N TRP A 29 -8.24 10.52 -12.74
CA TRP A 29 -8.19 10.82 -11.31
C TRP A 29 -9.40 11.62 -10.84
N TYR A 30 -9.97 11.20 -9.71
CA TYR A 30 -11.09 11.87 -9.07
C TYR A 30 -10.90 11.89 -7.56
N GLU A 31 -11.10 13.06 -6.96
CA GLU A 31 -11.01 13.24 -5.50
C GLU A 31 -12.39 13.57 -4.92
N GLU A 32 -12.73 12.92 -3.83
CA GLU A 32 -13.93 13.17 -3.05
C GLU A 32 -13.59 13.22 -1.56
N GLY A 33 -13.60 14.41 -0.97
CA GLY A 33 -13.09 14.61 0.38
C GLY A 33 -11.58 14.29 0.43
N ASP A 34 -11.20 13.40 1.34
CA ASP A 34 -9.82 12.93 1.49
C ASP A 34 -9.51 11.66 0.70
N GLU A 35 -10.50 11.18 -0.07
CA GLU A 35 -10.38 9.94 -0.82
C GLU A 35 -10.07 10.19 -2.29
N THR A 36 -9.22 9.35 -2.88
CA THR A 36 -8.81 9.42 -4.28
C THR A 36 -9.22 8.15 -5.01
N TYR A 37 -9.76 8.32 -6.20
CA TYR A 37 -10.23 7.26 -7.10
C TYR A 37 -9.61 7.43 -8.47
N TYR A 38 -9.59 6.36 -9.25
CA TYR A 38 -9.23 6.42 -10.66
C TYR A 38 -10.26 5.69 -11.51
N TYR A 39 -10.77 6.36 -12.54
CA TYR A 39 -11.75 5.82 -13.47
C TYR A 39 -11.10 5.57 -14.83
N TYR A 40 -11.13 4.34 -15.28
CA TYR A 40 -10.66 3.94 -16.61
C TYR A 40 -11.55 4.46 -17.72
N GLU A 41 -11.14 4.23 -18.96
CA GLU A 41 -12.02 4.32 -20.10
C GLU A 41 -13.35 3.63 -19.81
N LYS A 42 -14.45 4.19 -20.28
CA LYS A 42 -15.81 3.73 -20.02
C LYS A 42 -16.31 3.90 -18.57
N GLY A 43 -15.59 4.64 -17.75
CA GLY A 43 -16.04 5.00 -16.41
C GLY A 43 -15.94 3.90 -15.35
N LEU A 44 -15.19 2.83 -15.60
CA LEU A 44 -14.96 1.77 -14.61
C LEU A 44 -13.99 2.22 -13.52
N LYS A 45 -14.40 2.05 -12.27
CA LYS A 45 -13.58 2.37 -11.11
C LYS A 45 -12.44 1.36 -10.94
N CYS A 46 -11.23 1.86 -10.74
CA CYS A 46 -10.04 1.04 -10.52
C CYS A 46 -10.09 0.36 -9.14
N THR A 47 -9.72 -0.91 -9.08
CA THR A 47 -9.55 -1.68 -7.84
C THR A 47 -8.28 -2.53 -7.91
N GLY A 48 -7.71 -2.88 -6.75
CA GLY A 48 -6.51 -3.70 -6.68
C GLY A 48 -5.22 -2.96 -7.04
N ILE A 49 -4.17 -3.74 -7.31
CA ILE A 49 -2.87 -3.21 -7.77
C ILE A 49 -3.01 -2.77 -9.22
N SER A 50 -2.69 -1.51 -9.51
CA SER A 50 -2.88 -0.94 -10.84
C SER A 50 -1.73 -0.03 -11.23
N ASN A 51 -1.27 -0.17 -12.49
CA ASN A 51 -0.28 0.73 -13.07
C ASN A 51 -0.99 1.83 -13.85
N ILE A 52 -0.72 3.08 -13.46
CA ILE A 52 -1.29 4.28 -14.07
C ILE A 52 -0.15 5.24 -14.40
N GLU A 53 0.02 5.53 -15.68
CA GLU A 53 1.06 6.46 -16.17
C GLU A 53 2.48 6.11 -15.69
N GLY A 54 2.78 4.80 -15.58
CA GLY A 54 4.09 4.30 -15.19
C GLY A 54 4.31 4.16 -13.67
N GLU A 55 3.35 4.58 -12.86
CA GLU A 55 3.38 4.43 -11.41
C GLU A 55 2.40 3.36 -10.95
N THR A 56 2.73 2.65 -9.89
CA THR A 56 1.87 1.60 -9.33
C THR A 56 1.17 2.10 -8.08
N TYR A 57 -0.13 1.83 -8.02
CA TYR A 57 -1.02 2.20 -6.93
C TYR A 57 -1.83 1.00 -6.46
N TYR A 58 -2.38 1.08 -5.26
CA TYR A 58 -3.35 0.12 -4.76
C TYR A 58 -4.67 0.80 -4.40
N PHE A 59 -5.74 0.27 -4.96
CA PHE A 59 -7.11 0.70 -4.65
C PHE A 59 -7.83 -0.44 -3.94
N ASP A 60 -8.56 -0.12 -2.88
CA ASP A 60 -9.35 -1.12 -2.16
C ASP A 60 -10.54 -1.63 -2.98
N GLU A 61 -11.34 -2.51 -2.42
CA GLU A 61 -12.53 -3.07 -3.08
C GLU A 61 -13.60 -2.02 -3.41
N ASN A 62 -13.58 -0.87 -2.73
CA ASN A 62 -14.47 0.27 -2.99
C ASN A 62 -13.85 1.28 -3.97
N GLY A 63 -12.65 1.02 -4.48
CA GLY A 63 -11.91 1.89 -5.38
C GLY A 63 -11.15 3.02 -4.71
N LYS A 64 -11.03 3.04 -3.39
CA LYS A 64 -10.26 4.06 -2.66
C LYS A 64 -8.78 3.79 -2.77
N MET A 65 -8.01 4.78 -3.22
CA MET A 65 -6.55 4.67 -3.23
C MET A 65 -6.00 4.57 -1.81
N MET A 66 -5.25 3.53 -1.55
CA MET A 66 -4.60 3.30 -0.26
C MET A 66 -3.27 4.05 -0.21
N ARG A 67 -3.01 4.70 0.93
CA ARG A 67 -1.81 5.50 1.20
C ARG A 67 -1.19 5.07 2.51
N ASP A 68 0.13 5.21 2.60
CA ASP A 68 0.90 4.91 3.81
C ASP A 68 0.54 3.53 4.38
N VAL A 69 0.59 2.51 3.54
CA VAL A 69 0.12 1.17 3.84
C VAL A 69 1.06 0.10 3.30
N GLU A 70 1.18 -0.99 4.04
CA GLU A 70 1.79 -2.22 3.58
C GLU A 70 0.71 -3.29 3.42
N ILE A 71 0.76 -4.01 2.31
CA ILE A 71 -0.19 -5.09 2.01
C ILE A 71 0.51 -6.27 1.36
N THR A 72 -0.06 -7.45 1.53
CA THR A 72 0.38 -8.65 0.81
C THR A 72 -0.71 -9.06 -0.17
N VAL A 73 -0.36 -9.15 -1.45
CA VAL A 73 -1.24 -9.60 -2.51
C VAL A 73 -0.50 -10.68 -3.30
N ASP A 74 -1.12 -11.84 -3.46
CA ASP A 74 -0.57 -12.99 -4.21
C ASP A 74 0.88 -13.35 -3.83
N GLY A 75 1.20 -13.29 -2.54
CA GLY A 75 2.54 -13.65 -2.02
C GLY A 75 3.61 -12.57 -2.24
N VAL A 76 3.23 -11.38 -2.66
CA VAL A 76 4.12 -10.22 -2.79
C VAL A 76 3.76 -9.20 -1.71
N TRP A 77 4.76 -8.72 -1.00
CA TRP A 77 4.60 -7.66 0.00
C TRP A 77 4.89 -6.31 -0.64
N TYR A 78 3.91 -5.41 -0.60
CA TYR A 78 3.99 -4.07 -1.17
C TYR A 78 3.98 -3.00 -0.09
N ARG A 79 4.73 -1.94 -0.31
CA ARG A 79 4.68 -0.70 0.49
C ARG A 79 4.27 0.46 -0.40
N PHE A 80 3.17 1.12 -0.09
CA PHE A 80 2.70 2.34 -0.74
C PHE A 80 2.91 3.54 0.17
N GLY A 81 3.47 4.61 -0.38
CA GLY A 81 3.80 5.83 0.36
C GLY A 81 2.59 6.73 0.63
N THR A 82 2.85 7.89 1.24
CA THR A 82 1.82 8.88 1.57
C THR A 82 1.15 9.50 0.34
N ASN A 83 1.80 9.43 -0.83
CA ASN A 83 1.24 9.84 -2.12
C ASN A 83 0.48 8.73 -2.86
N GLY A 84 0.37 7.54 -2.26
CA GLY A 84 -0.25 6.36 -2.84
C GLY A 84 0.63 5.57 -3.82
N LYS A 85 1.80 6.07 -4.18
CA LYS A 85 2.71 5.38 -5.11
C LYS A 85 3.44 4.24 -4.42
N LEU A 86 3.72 3.19 -5.19
CA LEU A 86 4.57 2.09 -4.74
C LEU A 86 5.97 2.62 -4.42
N GLU A 87 6.43 2.38 -3.20
CA GLU A 87 7.79 2.68 -2.77
C GLU A 87 8.72 1.48 -2.94
N TRP A 88 8.24 0.30 -2.52
CA TRP A 88 8.98 -0.95 -2.69
C TRP A 88 8.06 -2.17 -2.62
N MET A 89 8.57 -3.31 -3.10
CA MET A 89 7.92 -4.61 -2.98
C MET A 89 8.94 -5.71 -2.72
N ILE A 90 8.49 -6.76 -2.01
CA ILE A 90 9.26 -7.98 -1.79
C ILE A 90 8.51 -9.14 -2.44
N THR A 91 9.14 -9.75 -3.42
CA THR A 91 8.58 -10.90 -4.14
C THR A 91 8.97 -12.24 -3.52
N ASP A 92 10.05 -12.27 -2.75
CA ASP A 92 10.52 -13.44 -2.02
C ASP A 92 10.30 -13.26 -0.52
N LEU A 93 9.23 -13.84 0.00
CA LEU A 93 8.86 -13.81 1.42
C LEU A 93 9.40 -15.02 2.20
N SER A 94 10.41 -15.73 1.67
CA SER A 94 11.14 -16.73 2.45
C SER A 94 11.86 -16.08 3.64
N ASP A 95 12.05 -16.84 4.71
CA ASP A 95 12.74 -16.36 5.91
C ASP A 95 14.16 -15.88 5.58
N GLY A 96 14.57 -14.77 6.18
CA GLY A 96 15.91 -14.24 6.05
C GLY A 96 15.99 -12.74 5.73
N TRP A 97 17.22 -12.28 5.53
CA TRP A 97 17.52 -10.90 5.21
C TRP A 97 17.10 -10.52 3.79
N LYS A 98 16.51 -9.33 3.64
CA LYS A 98 16.14 -8.73 2.35
C LYS A 98 16.69 -7.32 2.28
N LEU A 99 17.42 -7.02 1.21
CA LEU A 99 17.92 -5.66 0.95
C LEU A 99 16.94 -4.94 0.02
N ILE A 100 16.43 -3.79 0.47
CA ILE A 100 15.50 -2.95 -0.29
C ILE A 100 16.08 -1.54 -0.33
N GLY A 101 16.54 -1.11 -1.49
CA GLY A 101 17.32 0.11 -1.58
C GLY A 101 18.64 -0.06 -0.81
N ASP A 102 18.86 0.79 0.16
CA ASP A 102 20.03 0.74 1.04
C ASP A 102 19.73 0.17 2.44
N ASP A 103 18.48 -0.24 2.68
CA ASP A 103 18.03 -0.71 4.00
C ASP A 103 17.85 -2.22 4.03
N TRP A 104 18.24 -2.84 5.15
CA TRP A 104 18.05 -4.26 5.41
C TRP A 104 16.79 -4.51 6.24
N TYR A 105 16.00 -5.52 5.83
CA TYR A 105 14.82 -6.02 6.48
C TYR A 105 14.96 -7.52 6.74
N TYR A 106 14.27 -8.03 7.73
CA TYR A 106 14.24 -9.47 8.00
C TYR A 106 12.81 -10.00 7.89
N VAL A 107 12.64 -11.01 7.02
CA VAL A 107 11.37 -11.72 6.86
C VAL A 107 11.40 -12.98 7.71
N LYS A 108 10.34 -13.21 8.45
CA LYS A 108 10.06 -14.44 9.17
C LYS A 108 8.58 -14.77 9.10
N ASP A 109 8.27 -16.05 8.80
CA ASP A 109 6.90 -16.52 8.65
C ASP A 109 6.07 -15.63 7.70
N GLN A 110 6.66 -15.26 6.56
CA GLN A 110 6.05 -14.41 5.53
C GLN A 110 5.73 -12.97 5.98
N SER A 111 6.33 -12.51 7.05
CA SER A 111 6.13 -11.16 7.59
C SER A 111 7.45 -10.45 7.87
N ILE A 112 7.50 -9.14 7.65
CA ILE A 112 8.63 -8.31 8.05
C ILE A 112 8.61 -8.13 9.57
N LEU A 113 9.72 -8.42 10.22
CA LEU A 113 9.88 -8.15 11.65
C LEU A 113 10.06 -6.66 11.89
N LYS A 114 9.38 -6.10 12.90
CA LYS A 114 9.40 -4.67 13.23
C LYS A 114 9.47 -4.45 14.72
N ALA A 115 10.11 -3.34 15.12
CA ALA A 115 10.18 -2.86 16.51
C ALA A 115 10.64 -3.95 17.48
N GLN A 116 11.68 -4.70 17.13
CA GLN A 116 12.12 -5.83 17.94
C GLN A 116 13.59 -6.19 17.76
N TRP A 117 14.12 -6.90 18.74
CA TRP A 117 15.41 -7.53 18.68
C TRP A 117 15.34 -8.79 17.80
N LEU A 118 16.35 -8.99 16.99
CA LEU A 118 16.58 -10.23 16.24
C LEU A 118 17.88 -10.85 16.73
N ILE A 119 17.78 -12.05 17.29
CA ILE A 119 18.92 -12.81 17.79
C ILE A 119 19.19 -13.95 16.81
N LEU A 120 20.31 -13.88 16.11
CA LEU A 120 20.83 -14.94 15.27
C LEU A 120 22.09 -15.53 15.94
N GLU A 121 22.54 -16.69 15.46
CA GLU A 121 23.61 -17.46 16.12
C GLU A 121 24.86 -16.64 16.49
N ASN A 122 25.22 -15.67 15.66
CA ASN A 122 26.49 -14.93 15.81
C ASN A 122 26.30 -13.43 16.07
N ALA A 123 25.08 -12.92 16.10
CA ALA A 123 24.84 -11.50 16.24
C ALA A 123 23.43 -11.15 16.74
N ILE A 124 23.33 -9.98 17.32
CA ILE A 124 22.07 -9.40 17.79
C ILE A 124 21.83 -8.12 17.00
N TYR A 125 20.65 -8.00 16.42
CA TYR A 125 20.23 -6.87 15.61
C TYR A 125 18.99 -6.23 16.22
N TYR A 126 18.73 -4.99 15.86
CA TYR A 126 17.46 -4.34 16.15
C TYR A 126 16.79 -3.87 14.85
N LEU A 127 15.51 -4.17 14.74
CA LEU A 127 14.65 -3.73 13.64
C LEU A 127 13.74 -2.62 14.15
N ASP A 128 13.75 -1.48 13.52
CA ASP A 128 12.97 -0.34 13.93
C ASP A 128 11.46 -0.49 13.66
N GLU A 129 10.68 0.56 13.88
CA GLU A 129 9.23 0.55 13.70
C GLU A 129 8.80 0.32 12.24
N ASP A 130 9.66 0.66 11.29
CA ASP A 130 9.45 0.41 9.87
C ASP A 130 10.01 -0.94 9.40
N GLY A 131 10.69 -1.66 10.28
CA GLY A 131 11.35 -2.93 9.99
C GLY A 131 12.78 -2.81 9.48
N LYS A 132 13.33 -1.60 9.43
CA LYS A 132 14.71 -1.39 8.99
C LYS A 132 15.71 -1.81 10.05
N MET A 133 16.77 -2.51 9.64
CA MET A 133 17.89 -2.83 10.53
C MET A 133 18.61 -1.55 10.95
N LEU A 134 18.72 -1.36 12.26
CA LEU A 134 19.39 -0.20 12.81
C LEU A 134 20.93 -0.33 12.64
N GLU A 135 21.51 0.64 11.98
CA GLU A 135 22.96 0.78 11.80
C GLU A 135 23.45 2.08 12.44
N ASN A 136 24.58 2.03 13.13
CA ASN A 136 25.25 3.22 13.69
C ASN A 136 24.33 4.13 14.52
N GLY A 137 23.34 3.54 15.19
CA GLY A 137 22.31 4.26 15.94
C GLY A 137 22.34 3.94 17.44
N ILE A 138 21.47 4.65 18.17
CA ILE A 138 21.24 4.46 19.60
C ILE A 138 19.75 4.19 19.82
N ILE A 139 19.44 3.15 20.56
CA ILE A 139 18.07 2.84 20.98
C ILE A 139 17.92 3.29 22.42
N LEU A 140 16.92 4.14 22.66
CA LEU A 140 16.52 4.54 24.01
C LEU A 140 15.31 3.67 24.42
N ILE A 141 15.54 2.80 25.41
CA ILE A 141 14.47 1.99 25.99
C ILE A 141 13.98 2.71 27.25
N PRO A 142 12.69 3.07 27.35
CA PRO A 142 12.16 3.67 28.55
C PRO A 142 12.32 2.70 29.73
N MET A 143 12.95 3.18 30.81
CA MET A 143 12.92 2.42 32.08
C MET A 143 11.53 2.53 32.70
N VAL A 144 10.87 1.37 32.84
CA VAL A 144 9.67 1.29 33.68
C VAL A 144 10.13 1.13 35.13
N LEU A 145 9.95 2.17 35.94
CA LEU A 145 10.16 2.07 37.39
C LEU A 145 9.07 1.17 37.96
N GLN A 146 9.47 0.07 38.55
CA GLN A 146 8.59 -0.81 39.33
C GLN A 146 8.37 -0.21 40.72
#